data_37b5f72cd7f7ac47b38133f781b004cf
#
_entry.id   37b5f72cd7f7ac47b38133f781b004cf
#
_cell.length_a   1.000
_cell.length_b   1.000
_cell.length_c   1.000
_cell.angle_alpha   90.00
_cell.angle_beta   90.00
_cell.angle_gamma   90.00
#
_symmetry.space_group_name_H-M   'P 1'
#
loop_
_entity.id
_entity.type
_entity.pdbx_description
1 polymer ?
#
loop_
_entity_poly.entity_id
_entity_poly.type
_entity_poly.pdbx_seq_one_letter_code
_entity_poly.pdbx_strand_id
1 'polypeptide(L)'
;MIKRRNLLQWLGLSPFFWPLPLSAAENYRLSETFSPGNRFRIQTATELSGSMLFTPPNQPSKQIQIKGKSQIDFDETILTLDSSLKVNKSLREYRKVELSRTLDGQNQETILRPQVRTMVLLRNGSKKIPFSLEAPLTWNELDLIRTEVFPCALAGLFPPRSVALNESWNAGLESVQELTDLEVLESSQVVCKLDSVNLVNNRKTARISFVGKASGINEDGPNQQILDGYIFFDCETRHLSFLYLKGTSILKNKEGKDVGRIEGRYTISREMLPAVQLDTKSIYEPDANNTRLLFESRETSFSFHYPRNWRVTSQSDSQATLDQSKEAGLLITKEKPSRYTSSAMYRDEALAFVRKQQMRIENQSAIEPVNGTPGLEFFSWDVQIEGRRMHLLYFVYRTGQNMFTLASRCSQESKLNLRSDIMMIANSIKPTEKSS
;
A
#
# COMPACT_ATOMS: atom_id res chain seq x y z
N MET A 1 -31.40 52.26 -83.55
CA MET A 1 -32.90 52.29 -83.54
C MET A 1 -33.38 51.82 -82.18
N ILE A 2 -34.00 52.77 -81.44
CA ILE A 2 -35.22 52.65 -80.65
C ILE A 2 -35.23 51.51 -79.61
N LYS A 3 -35.54 51.65 -78.36
CA LYS A 3 -36.11 52.60 -77.41
C LYS A 3 -36.36 51.89 -76.05
N ARG A 4 -36.20 52.65 -75.01
CA ARG A 4 -37.04 52.75 -73.76
C ARG A 4 -37.08 51.59 -72.79
N ARG A 5 -36.60 51.85 -71.59
CA ARG A 5 -37.28 52.24 -70.31
C ARG A 5 -38.38 51.26 -69.86
N ASN A 6 -38.18 50.65 -68.68
CA ASN A 6 -39.05 50.94 -67.56
C ASN A 6 -38.42 50.52 -66.18
N LEU A 7 -38.54 51.44 -65.29
CA LEU A 7 -38.35 51.43 -63.85
C LEU A 7 -39.37 50.49 -63.20
N LEU A 8 -38.96 49.61 -62.31
CA LEU A 8 -39.80 49.14 -61.20
C LEU A 8 -38.95 48.85 -59.99
N GLN A 9 -39.16 49.69 -58.99
CA GLN A 9 -38.74 49.51 -57.63
C GLN A 9 -39.34 48.24 -57.04
N TRP A 10 -38.48 47.35 -56.52
CA TRP A 10 -38.92 46.39 -55.54
C TRP A 10 -38.08 46.55 -54.30
N LEU A 11 -38.75 47.01 -53.24
CA LEU A 11 -38.31 47.07 -51.86
C LEU A 11 -37.73 45.71 -51.43
N GLY A 12 -36.44 45.70 -51.23
CA GLY A 12 -35.76 44.55 -50.62
C GLY A 12 -36.19 44.41 -49.17
N LEU A 13 -36.89 43.35 -48.84
CA LEU A 13 -36.98 42.79 -47.53
C LEU A 13 -35.68 42.03 -47.31
N SER A 14 -34.71 42.65 -46.67
CA SER A 14 -33.57 41.94 -46.03
C SER A 14 -34.16 41.05 -44.99
N PRO A 15 -33.92 39.72 -45.03
CA PRO A 15 -34.16 38.89 -43.85
C PRO A 15 -33.19 39.34 -42.77
N PHE A 16 -33.70 39.97 -41.75
CA PHE A 16 -32.99 40.12 -40.47
C PHE A 16 -32.75 38.69 -39.97
N PHE A 17 -31.55 38.15 -40.23
CA PHE A 17 -30.97 37.05 -39.46
C PHE A 17 -30.67 37.64 -38.07
N TRP A 18 -31.64 37.53 -37.17
CA TRP A 18 -31.31 37.57 -35.75
C TRP A 18 -30.38 36.40 -35.51
N PRO A 19 -29.16 36.68 -35.05
CA PRO A 19 -28.34 35.58 -34.54
C PRO A 19 -29.13 35.02 -33.33
N LEU A 20 -29.63 33.78 -33.51
CA LEU A 20 -30.10 33.02 -32.34
C LEU A 20 -28.99 33.12 -31.30
N PRO A 21 -29.31 33.51 -30.05
CA PRO A 21 -28.30 33.54 -29.01
C PRO A 21 -27.68 32.12 -29.00
N LEU A 22 -26.43 32.03 -29.39
CA LEU A 22 -25.62 30.84 -29.11
C LEU A 22 -25.75 30.67 -27.59
N SER A 23 -26.52 29.67 -27.15
CA SER A 23 -26.59 29.28 -25.75
C SER A 23 -25.14 29.10 -25.33
N ALA A 24 -24.65 29.99 -24.51
CA ALA A 24 -23.28 29.87 -23.98
C ALA A 24 -23.15 28.47 -23.40
N ALA A 25 -22.24 27.69 -23.95
CA ALA A 25 -22.04 26.33 -23.48
C ALA A 25 -21.84 26.37 -21.96
N GLU A 26 -22.71 25.68 -21.22
CA GLU A 26 -22.63 25.65 -19.77
C GLU A 26 -21.30 24.99 -19.39
N ASN A 27 -20.46 25.71 -18.62
CA ASN A 27 -19.19 25.26 -18.15
C ASN A 27 -19.33 24.77 -16.71
N TYR A 28 -18.76 23.60 -16.43
CA TYR A 28 -18.83 22.92 -15.13
C TYR A 28 -17.48 22.96 -14.43
N ARG A 29 -17.46 23.40 -13.17
CA ARG A 29 -16.28 23.32 -12.32
C ARG A 29 -16.32 22.02 -11.51
N LEU A 30 -15.54 21.05 -11.94
CA LEU A 30 -15.49 19.70 -11.38
C LEU A 30 -14.15 19.53 -10.60
N SER A 31 -14.03 20.17 -9.45
CA SER A 31 -12.82 20.06 -8.61
C SER A 31 -13.19 19.76 -7.18
N GLU A 32 -12.55 18.75 -6.59
CA GLU A 32 -12.69 18.44 -5.18
C GLU A 32 -11.98 19.48 -4.30
N THR A 33 -12.54 19.74 -3.14
CA THR A 33 -11.92 20.56 -2.11
C THR A 33 -12.10 19.89 -0.76
N PHE A 34 -11.01 19.78 -0.02
CA PHE A 34 -10.99 19.17 1.30
C PHE A 34 -10.64 20.17 2.36
N SER A 35 -11.14 19.93 3.57
CA SER A 35 -10.79 20.69 4.78
C SER A 35 -10.58 19.72 5.93
N PRO A 36 -9.67 20.02 6.87
CA PRO A 36 -9.59 19.26 8.11
C PRO A 36 -10.95 19.16 8.80
N GLY A 37 -11.29 17.97 9.30
CA GLY A 37 -12.61 17.69 9.87
C GLY A 37 -13.67 17.22 8.85
N ASN A 38 -13.45 17.31 7.53
CA ASN A 38 -14.34 16.65 6.57
C ASN A 38 -14.35 15.15 6.83
N ARG A 39 -15.55 14.58 6.77
CA ARG A 39 -15.76 13.16 7.07
C ARG A 39 -16.56 12.49 5.96
N PHE A 40 -16.14 11.28 5.59
CA PHE A 40 -16.77 10.50 4.53
C PHE A 40 -16.99 9.07 4.97
N ARG A 41 -18.11 8.48 4.56
CA ARG A 41 -18.28 7.03 4.53
C ARG A 41 -17.82 6.51 3.18
N ILE A 42 -16.97 5.50 3.20
CA ILE A 42 -16.37 4.95 2.00
C ILE A 42 -16.60 3.44 2.01
N GLN A 43 -17.12 2.94 0.89
CA GLN A 43 -17.27 1.51 0.64
C GLN A 43 -16.53 1.18 -0.64
N THR A 44 -15.64 0.20 -0.58
CA THR A 44 -14.92 -0.31 -1.74
C THR A 44 -15.24 -1.78 -1.95
N ALA A 45 -15.27 -2.19 -3.22
CA ALA A 45 -15.36 -3.59 -3.59
C ALA A 45 -14.44 -3.88 -4.76
N THR A 46 -13.71 -4.99 -4.68
CA THR A 46 -12.81 -5.47 -5.71
C THR A 46 -13.15 -6.91 -6.05
N GLU A 47 -13.12 -7.23 -7.33
CA GLU A 47 -13.10 -8.59 -7.85
C GLU A 47 -12.00 -8.67 -8.89
N LEU A 48 -11.14 -9.68 -8.79
CA LEU A 48 -10.06 -9.89 -9.76
C LEU A 48 -9.91 -11.39 -10.07
N SER A 49 -9.45 -11.66 -11.30
CA SER A 49 -9.11 -13.01 -11.73
C SER A 49 -8.06 -12.96 -12.82
N GLY A 50 -7.24 -13.99 -12.89
CA GLY A 50 -6.19 -14.07 -13.90
C GLY A 50 -5.22 -15.19 -13.64
N SER A 51 -4.07 -15.10 -14.30
CA SER A 51 -2.98 -16.03 -14.11
C SER A 51 -1.64 -15.34 -14.26
N MET A 52 -0.62 -15.90 -13.60
CA MET A 52 0.76 -15.46 -13.73
C MET A 52 1.70 -16.67 -13.79
N LEU A 53 2.84 -16.47 -14.43
CA LEU A 53 3.92 -17.44 -14.47
C LEU A 53 4.80 -17.22 -13.24
N PHE A 54 4.89 -18.21 -12.39
CA PHE A 54 5.77 -18.21 -11.22
C PHE A 54 6.92 -19.18 -11.44
N THR A 55 8.15 -18.71 -11.22
CA THR A 55 9.37 -19.51 -11.37
C THR A 55 10.03 -19.63 -9.99
N PRO A 56 9.78 -20.75 -9.25
CA PRO A 56 10.48 -20.99 -8.00
C PRO A 56 12.00 -21.15 -8.24
N PRO A 57 12.86 -20.83 -7.27
CA PRO A 57 14.29 -21.09 -7.37
C PRO A 57 14.55 -22.57 -7.68
N ASN A 58 15.35 -22.86 -8.72
CA ASN A 58 15.74 -24.20 -9.16
C ASN A 58 14.58 -25.14 -9.58
N GLN A 59 13.43 -24.59 -9.97
CA GLN A 59 12.29 -25.36 -10.46
C GLN A 59 11.78 -24.80 -11.80
N PRO A 60 11.08 -25.61 -12.61
CA PRO A 60 10.45 -25.11 -13.81
C PRO A 60 9.35 -24.09 -13.49
N SER A 61 9.13 -23.17 -14.43
CA SER A 61 8.04 -22.20 -14.34
C SER A 61 6.69 -22.89 -14.29
N LYS A 62 5.81 -22.40 -13.42
CA LYS A 62 4.45 -22.90 -13.24
C LYS A 62 3.45 -21.76 -13.42
N GLN A 63 2.37 -22.01 -14.15
CA GLN A 63 1.26 -21.06 -14.24
C GLN A 63 0.40 -21.15 -12.98
N ILE A 64 0.24 -20.03 -12.27
CA ILE A 64 -0.58 -19.90 -11.07
C ILE A 64 -1.88 -19.18 -11.44
N GLN A 65 -3.01 -19.76 -11.04
CA GLN A 65 -4.31 -19.11 -11.14
C GLN A 65 -4.56 -18.24 -9.93
N ILE A 66 -5.07 -17.02 -10.18
CA ILE A 66 -5.35 -16.02 -9.13
C ILE A 66 -6.81 -15.65 -9.21
N LYS A 67 -7.48 -15.65 -8.07
CA LYS A 67 -8.80 -15.03 -7.90
C LYS A 67 -8.78 -14.25 -6.59
N GLY A 68 -9.43 -13.09 -6.58
CA GLY A 68 -9.52 -12.27 -5.39
C GLY A 68 -10.84 -11.51 -5.32
N LYS A 69 -11.31 -11.32 -4.10
CA LYS A 69 -12.47 -10.50 -3.80
C LYS A 69 -12.23 -9.76 -2.51
N SER A 70 -12.55 -8.46 -2.48
CA SER A 70 -12.55 -7.69 -1.24
C SER A 70 -13.80 -6.82 -1.11
N GLN A 71 -14.21 -6.58 0.14
CA GLN A 71 -15.22 -5.61 0.53
C GLN A 71 -14.72 -4.88 1.76
N ILE A 72 -14.62 -3.56 1.66
CA ILE A 72 -14.12 -2.73 2.75
C ILE A 72 -15.11 -1.58 2.97
N ASP A 73 -15.48 -1.33 4.24
CA ASP A 73 -16.36 -0.23 4.67
C ASP A 73 -15.69 0.50 5.82
N PHE A 74 -15.50 1.81 5.70
CA PHE A 74 -14.88 2.65 6.72
C PHE A 74 -15.39 4.08 6.67
N ASP A 75 -15.31 4.76 7.81
CA ASP A 75 -15.43 6.21 7.87
C ASP A 75 -14.03 6.82 7.80
N GLU A 76 -13.83 7.82 6.94
CA GLU A 76 -12.56 8.56 6.80
C GLU A 76 -12.74 10.01 7.24
N THR A 77 -11.91 10.45 8.16
CA THR A 77 -11.85 11.85 8.62
C THR A 77 -10.55 12.48 8.14
N ILE A 78 -10.63 13.58 7.42
CA ILE A 78 -9.46 14.33 6.96
C ILE A 78 -8.82 15.04 8.15
N LEU A 79 -7.54 14.77 8.40
CA LEU A 79 -6.78 15.35 9.52
C LEU A 79 -5.99 16.58 9.10
N THR A 80 -5.18 16.43 8.04
CA THR A 80 -4.30 17.52 7.58
C THR A 80 -4.21 17.56 6.06
N LEU A 81 -3.87 18.74 5.56
CA LEU A 81 -3.53 18.99 4.15
C LEU A 81 -2.07 19.41 4.06
N ASP A 82 -1.42 19.13 2.94
CA ASP A 82 -0.11 19.65 2.63
C ASP A 82 -0.15 21.11 2.13
N SER A 83 1.00 21.69 1.82
CA SER A 83 1.12 23.05 1.29
C SER A 83 0.43 23.27 -0.07
N SER A 84 0.10 22.19 -0.79
CA SER A 84 -0.64 22.21 -2.06
C SER A 84 -2.13 21.96 -1.87
N LEU A 85 -2.62 21.98 -0.63
CA LEU A 85 -4.02 21.71 -0.23
C LEU A 85 -4.47 20.28 -0.58
N LYS A 86 -3.55 19.35 -0.74
CA LYS A 86 -3.86 17.93 -0.89
C LYS A 86 -3.92 17.24 0.47
N VAL A 87 -4.82 16.28 0.60
CA VAL A 87 -4.92 15.48 1.83
C VAL A 87 -3.67 14.64 1.98
N ASN A 88 -2.93 14.85 3.07
CA ASN A 88 -1.74 14.10 3.40
C ASN A 88 -1.90 13.21 4.63
N LYS A 89 -2.95 13.42 5.44
CA LYS A 89 -3.22 12.58 6.61
C LYS A 89 -4.71 12.42 6.83
N SER A 90 -5.17 11.19 7.05
CA SER A 90 -6.55 10.88 7.42
C SER A 90 -6.62 9.86 8.54
N LEU A 91 -7.72 9.88 9.29
CA LEU A 91 -8.10 8.86 10.26
C LEU A 91 -9.18 7.99 9.64
N ARG A 92 -9.00 6.66 9.67
CA ARG A 92 -9.95 5.67 9.18
C ARG A 92 -10.47 4.79 10.32
N GLU A 93 -11.78 4.65 10.38
CA GLU A 93 -12.48 3.77 11.32
C GLU A 93 -13.15 2.65 10.52
N TYR A 94 -12.48 1.48 10.45
CA TYR A 94 -12.93 0.33 9.67
C TYR A 94 -14.09 -0.40 10.35
N ARG A 95 -15.20 -0.53 9.64
CA ARG A 95 -16.40 -1.26 10.08
C ARG A 95 -16.38 -2.69 9.57
N LYS A 96 -16.00 -2.85 8.30
CA LYS A 96 -15.95 -4.12 7.60
C LYS A 96 -14.67 -4.19 6.77
N VAL A 97 -13.96 -5.29 6.89
CA VAL A 97 -12.83 -5.64 6.03
C VAL A 97 -12.90 -7.12 5.76
N GLU A 98 -13.19 -7.48 4.54
CA GLU A 98 -13.24 -8.86 4.06
C GLU A 98 -12.38 -8.95 2.81
N LEU A 99 -11.35 -9.78 2.86
CA LEU A 99 -10.52 -10.13 1.71
C LEU A 99 -10.47 -11.65 1.62
N SER A 100 -10.84 -12.20 0.48
CA SER A 100 -10.60 -13.58 0.13
C SER A 100 -9.77 -13.66 -1.14
N ARG A 101 -8.74 -14.49 -1.14
CA ARG A 101 -7.86 -14.71 -2.27
C ARG A 101 -7.62 -16.21 -2.44
N THR A 102 -7.70 -16.68 -3.68
CA THR A 102 -7.32 -18.04 -4.06
C THR A 102 -6.07 -17.97 -4.94
N LEU A 103 -5.01 -18.62 -4.52
CA LEU A 103 -3.76 -18.78 -5.27
C LEU A 103 -3.55 -20.27 -5.51
N ASP A 104 -3.54 -20.68 -6.77
CA ASP A 104 -3.33 -22.09 -7.17
C ASP A 104 -4.22 -23.08 -6.37
N GLY A 105 -5.48 -22.72 -6.15
CA GLY A 105 -6.45 -23.52 -5.40
C GLY A 105 -6.40 -23.38 -3.87
N GLN A 106 -5.40 -22.68 -3.31
CA GLN A 106 -5.31 -22.42 -1.88
C GLN A 106 -6.04 -21.13 -1.52
N ASN A 107 -7.01 -21.23 -0.62
CA ASN A 107 -7.76 -20.09 -0.13
C ASN A 107 -7.00 -19.39 1.01
N GLN A 108 -6.95 -18.07 0.93
CA GLN A 108 -6.42 -17.20 1.97
C GLN A 108 -7.48 -16.14 2.28
N GLU A 109 -7.76 -16.00 3.56
CA GLU A 109 -8.68 -14.97 4.06
C GLU A 109 -7.89 -14.03 4.97
N THR A 110 -8.13 -12.74 4.80
CA THR A 110 -7.56 -11.72 5.68
C THR A 110 -8.70 -10.91 6.26
N ILE A 111 -8.71 -10.81 7.57
CA ILE A 111 -9.60 -9.95 8.34
C ILE A 111 -8.76 -9.00 9.18
N LEU A 112 -9.30 -7.81 9.40
CA LEU A 112 -8.66 -6.83 10.25
C LEU A 112 -9.02 -7.12 11.72
N ARG A 113 -7.99 -7.26 12.58
CA ARG A 113 -8.21 -7.46 14.01
C ARG A 113 -8.96 -6.28 14.62
N PRO A 114 -9.82 -6.50 15.63
CA PRO A 114 -10.58 -5.42 16.29
C PRO A 114 -9.68 -4.27 16.81
N GLN A 115 -8.49 -4.61 17.34
CA GLN A 115 -7.54 -3.67 17.96
C GLN A 115 -6.86 -2.73 16.94
N VAL A 116 -7.01 -2.96 15.66
CA VAL A 116 -6.37 -2.14 14.62
C VAL A 116 -7.38 -1.53 13.64
N ARG A 117 -8.66 -1.48 14.03
CA ARG A 117 -9.71 -0.88 13.20
C ARG A 117 -9.65 0.63 13.11
N THR A 118 -9.01 1.28 14.08
CA THR A 118 -8.77 2.72 14.05
C THR A 118 -7.34 2.97 13.60
N MET A 119 -7.17 3.54 12.42
CA MET A 119 -5.87 3.77 11.79
C MET A 119 -5.69 5.18 11.29
N VAL A 120 -4.50 5.67 11.40
CA VAL A 120 -4.05 6.88 10.70
C VAL A 120 -3.37 6.45 9.42
N LEU A 121 -3.74 7.07 8.31
CA LEU A 121 -3.07 6.94 7.03
C LEU A 121 -2.33 8.25 6.73
N LEU A 122 -1.00 8.19 6.79
CA LEU A 122 -0.13 9.28 6.35
C LEU A 122 0.29 9.02 4.90
N ARG A 123 0.17 10.04 4.05
CA ARG A 123 0.61 10.00 2.66
C ARG A 123 1.78 10.95 2.44
N ASN A 124 2.87 10.42 1.88
CA ASN A 124 4.03 11.20 1.47
C ASN A 124 4.33 10.88 0.00
N GLY A 125 3.93 11.76 -0.91
CA GLY A 125 3.91 11.46 -2.34
C GLY A 125 2.97 10.28 -2.66
N SER A 126 3.47 9.25 -3.34
CA SER A 126 2.76 8.00 -3.60
C SER A 126 2.78 7.01 -2.43
N LYS A 127 3.70 7.19 -1.48
CA LYS A 127 3.90 6.26 -0.36
C LYS A 127 2.84 6.46 0.71
N LYS A 128 2.15 5.37 1.06
CA LYS A 128 1.17 5.30 2.16
C LYS A 128 1.80 4.65 3.39
N ILE A 129 1.66 5.30 4.54
CA ILE A 129 2.17 4.84 5.84
C ILE A 129 0.98 4.71 6.80
N PRO A 130 0.25 3.59 6.77
CA PRO A 130 -0.82 3.34 7.73
C PRO A 130 -0.22 2.91 9.07
N PHE A 131 -0.81 3.37 10.18
CA PHE A 131 -0.47 2.89 11.53
C PHE A 131 -1.71 2.97 12.41
N SER A 132 -1.83 2.02 13.33
CA SER A 132 -2.93 2.02 14.31
C SER A 132 -2.52 2.76 15.57
N LEU A 133 -3.52 3.38 16.21
CA LEU A 133 -3.33 4.08 17.47
C LEU A 133 -3.31 3.14 18.68
N GLU A 134 -3.84 1.92 18.55
CA GLU A 134 -4.07 1.00 19.66
C GLU A 134 -3.12 -0.20 19.68
N ALA A 135 -2.76 -0.73 18.49
CA ALA A 135 -1.91 -1.92 18.41
C ALA A 135 -1.09 -1.94 17.11
N PRO A 136 0.08 -2.61 17.08
CA PRO A 136 0.87 -2.76 15.88
C PRO A 136 0.15 -3.65 14.85
N LEU A 137 0.29 -3.31 13.56
CA LEU A 137 -0.27 -4.07 12.45
C LEU A 137 0.53 -5.35 12.23
N THR A 138 -0.12 -6.40 11.76
CA THR A 138 0.58 -7.52 11.10
C THR A 138 0.97 -7.14 9.68
N TRP A 139 1.86 -7.93 9.05
CA TRP A 139 2.20 -7.70 7.65
C TRP A 139 0.98 -7.75 6.72
N ASN A 140 0.08 -8.72 6.90
CA ASN A 140 -1.11 -8.87 6.05
C ASN A 140 -2.07 -7.69 6.21
N GLU A 141 -2.23 -7.16 7.42
CA GLU A 141 -3.04 -5.97 7.69
C GLU A 141 -2.43 -4.72 7.05
N LEU A 142 -1.09 -4.56 7.15
CA LEU A 142 -0.37 -3.47 6.49
C LEU A 142 -0.55 -3.55 4.97
N ASP A 143 -0.35 -4.73 4.39
CA ASP A 143 -0.43 -4.96 2.95
C ASP A 143 -1.82 -4.63 2.41
N LEU A 144 -2.86 -5.12 3.09
CA LEU A 144 -4.25 -4.83 2.77
C LEU A 144 -4.54 -3.33 2.71
N ILE A 145 -4.09 -2.57 3.69
CA ILE A 145 -4.41 -1.13 3.80
C ILE A 145 -3.57 -0.28 2.84
N ARG A 146 -2.28 -0.63 2.64
CA ARG A 146 -1.41 0.17 1.76
C ARG A 146 -1.76 0.03 0.27
N THR A 147 -2.33 -1.13 -0.14
CA THR A 147 -2.75 -1.38 -1.53
C THR A 147 -4.14 -0.84 -1.83
N GLU A 148 -4.91 -0.45 -0.79
CA GLU A 148 -6.21 0.18 -0.99
C GLU A 148 -6.07 1.57 -1.60
N VAL A 149 -6.93 1.90 -2.56
CA VAL A 149 -6.97 3.23 -3.18
C VAL A 149 -7.28 4.29 -2.11
N PHE A 150 -6.53 5.38 -2.11
CA PHE A 150 -6.79 6.57 -1.30
C PHE A 150 -7.70 7.54 -2.06
N PRO A 151 -9.02 7.61 -1.77
CA PRO A 151 -9.96 8.32 -2.62
C PRO A 151 -9.66 9.80 -2.80
N CYS A 152 -9.06 10.45 -1.80
CA CYS A 152 -8.68 11.87 -1.90
C CYS A 152 -7.54 12.11 -2.91
N ALA A 153 -6.74 11.08 -3.25
CA ALA A 153 -5.70 11.19 -4.27
C ALA A 153 -6.25 11.13 -5.70
N LEU A 154 -7.54 10.80 -5.86
CA LEU A 154 -8.20 10.75 -7.15
C LEU A 154 -8.62 12.13 -7.67
N ALA A 155 -8.39 13.20 -6.91
CA ALA A 155 -8.72 14.58 -7.32
C ALA A 155 -8.09 14.99 -8.68
N GLY A 156 -6.97 14.39 -9.08
CA GLY A 156 -6.36 14.63 -10.39
C GLY A 156 -7.09 13.98 -11.57
N LEU A 157 -8.14 13.18 -11.36
CA LEU A 157 -9.04 12.73 -12.43
C LEU A 157 -9.99 13.85 -12.88
N PHE A 158 -10.14 14.90 -12.09
CA PHE A 158 -10.97 16.04 -12.41
C PHE A 158 -10.18 17.12 -13.18
N PRO A 159 -10.87 17.91 -14.02
CA PRO A 159 -10.18 18.93 -14.80
C PRO A 159 -9.67 20.08 -13.92
N PRO A 160 -8.49 20.64 -14.23
CA PRO A 160 -7.94 21.78 -13.47
C PRO A 160 -8.69 23.09 -13.71
N ARG A 161 -9.59 23.12 -14.71
CA ARG A 161 -10.41 24.26 -15.12
C ARG A 161 -11.86 23.86 -15.33
N SER A 162 -12.74 24.83 -15.51
CA SER A 162 -14.12 24.55 -15.94
C SER A 162 -14.14 23.96 -17.36
N VAL A 163 -14.99 22.99 -17.59
CA VAL A 163 -15.13 22.26 -18.87
C VAL A 163 -16.56 22.24 -19.34
N ALA A 164 -16.71 22.20 -20.66
CA ALA A 164 -18.00 22.03 -21.31
C ALA A 164 -18.35 20.53 -21.43
N LEU A 165 -19.63 20.26 -21.70
CA LEU A 165 -20.09 18.91 -22.01
C LEU A 165 -19.32 18.34 -23.22
N ASN A 166 -18.95 17.06 -23.16
CA ASN A 166 -18.13 16.33 -24.12
C ASN A 166 -16.67 16.78 -24.23
N GLU A 167 -16.22 17.72 -23.41
CA GLU A 167 -14.81 18.08 -23.34
C GLU A 167 -13.97 17.01 -22.65
N SER A 168 -12.73 16.84 -23.14
CA SER A 168 -11.78 15.84 -22.63
C SER A 168 -10.53 16.51 -22.08
N TRP A 169 -9.86 15.84 -21.13
CA TRP A 169 -8.59 16.25 -20.54
C TRP A 169 -7.76 15.03 -20.14
N ASN A 170 -6.47 15.21 -19.98
CA ASN A 170 -5.60 14.16 -19.45
C ASN A 170 -5.76 14.03 -17.93
N ALA A 171 -5.82 12.80 -17.43
CA ALA A 171 -5.81 12.51 -16.01
C ALA A 171 -4.47 12.94 -15.38
N GLY A 172 -4.50 13.44 -14.15
CA GLY A 172 -3.30 13.76 -13.37
C GLY A 172 -2.51 12.50 -13.03
N LEU A 173 -1.17 12.57 -13.15
CA LEU A 173 -0.28 11.42 -12.98
C LEU A 173 -0.40 10.76 -11.61
N GLU A 174 -0.54 11.54 -10.54
CA GLU A 174 -0.70 11.01 -9.17
C GLU A 174 -1.97 10.17 -9.02
N SER A 175 -3.07 10.58 -9.67
CA SER A 175 -4.32 9.81 -9.60
C SER A 175 -4.27 8.55 -10.43
N VAL A 176 -3.57 8.57 -11.57
CA VAL A 176 -3.31 7.35 -12.34
C VAL A 176 -2.43 6.40 -11.54
N GLN A 177 -1.38 6.91 -10.90
CA GLN A 177 -0.50 6.12 -10.03
C GLN A 177 -1.27 5.49 -8.87
N GLU A 178 -2.18 6.23 -8.24
CA GLU A 178 -3.05 5.73 -7.17
C GLU A 178 -4.00 4.61 -7.65
N LEU A 179 -4.63 4.78 -8.83
CA LEU A 179 -5.53 3.78 -9.39
C LEU A 179 -4.82 2.50 -9.85
N THR A 180 -3.55 2.59 -10.20
CA THR A 180 -2.78 1.49 -10.79
C THR A 180 -1.86 0.78 -9.80
N ASP A 181 -1.71 1.34 -8.59
CA ASP A 181 -0.75 0.90 -7.56
C ASP A 181 0.69 0.74 -8.11
N LEU A 182 1.07 1.60 -9.06
CA LEU A 182 2.43 1.64 -9.59
C LEU A 182 3.31 2.49 -8.67
N GLU A 183 4.39 1.94 -8.13
CA GLU A 183 5.37 2.68 -7.32
C GLU A 183 6.11 3.72 -8.16
N VAL A 184 6.43 3.37 -9.39
CA VAL A 184 7.03 4.25 -10.38
C VAL A 184 6.15 4.24 -11.62
N LEU A 185 5.59 5.39 -11.97
CA LEU A 185 4.84 5.59 -13.20
C LEU A 185 5.80 6.08 -14.31
N GLU A 186 6.06 5.25 -15.31
CA GLU A 186 6.95 5.56 -16.43
C GLU A 186 6.20 6.27 -17.58
N SER A 187 4.95 5.87 -17.82
CA SER A 187 4.10 6.50 -18.85
C SER A 187 2.62 6.42 -18.48
N SER A 188 1.86 7.43 -18.90
CA SER A 188 0.40 7.47 -18.77
C SER A 188 -0.23 8.15 -19.97
N GLN A 189 -1.27 7.50 -20.51
CA GLN A 189 -2.14 7.98 -21.58
C GLN A 189 -3.60 7.74 -21.17
N VAL A 190 -3.98 8.28 -20.01
CA VAL A 190 -5.36 8.19 -19.49
C VAL A 190 -6.07 9.49 -19.74
N VAL A 191 -7.18 9.40 -20.48
CA VAL A 191 -8.00 10.55 -20.87
C VAL A 191 -9.34 10.47 -20.17
N CYS A 192 -9.74 11.57 -19.54
CA CYS A 192 -11.04 11.77 -18.93
C CYS A 192 -11.93 12.61 -19.86
N LYS A 193 -13.26 12.42 -19.77
CA LYS A 193 -14.26 13.14 -20.56
C LYS A 193 -15.50 13.40 -19.73
N LEU A 194 -16.06 14.61 -19.80
CA LEU A 194 -17.37 14.92 -19.24
C LEU A 194 -18.46 14.42 -20.18
N ASP A 195 -19.11 13.31 -19.83
CA ASP A 195 -20.16 12.70 -20.68
C ASP A 195 -21.52 13.36 -20.52
N SER A 196 -21.92 13.64 -19.27
CA SER A 196 -23.24 14.22 -18.98
C SER A 196 -23.28 14.90 -17.62
N VAL A 197 -24.23 15.81 -17.45
CA VAL A 197 -24.60 16.39 -16.15
C VAL A 197 -26.10 16.30 -16.01
N ASN A 198 -26.57 15.54 -15.04
CA ASN A 198 -27.99 15.22 -14.85
C ASN A 198 -28.41 15.45 -13.40
N LEU A 199 -29.70 15.60 -13.16
CA LEU A 199 -30.27 15.57 -11.83
C LEU A 199 -30.50 14.10 -11.42
N VAL A 200 -29.83 13.66 -10.38
CA VAL A 200 -30.00 12.34 -9.76
C VAL A 200 -30.40 12.57 -8.30
N ASN A 201 -31.58 12.10 -7.88
CA ASN A 201 -32.12 12.35 -6.55
C ASN A 201 -32.12 13.84 -6.15
N ASN A 202 -32.53 14.71 -7.08
CA ASN A 202 -32.54 16.18 -6.96
C ASN A 202 -31.16 16.83 -6.77
N ARG A 203 -30.04 16.10 -7.02
CA ARG A 203 -28.68 16.63 -6.99
C ARG A 203 -28.07 16.66 -8.38
N LYS A 204 -27.41 17.76 -8.73
CA LYS A 204 -26.68 17.89 -10.00
C LYS A 204 -25.45 16.99 -9.97
N THR A 205 -25.45 15.93 -10.78
CA THR A 205 -24.41 14.90 -10.82
C THR A 205 -23.77 14.87 -12.20
N ALA A 206 -22.46 15.02 -12.26
CA ALA A 206 -21.68 14.87 -13.48
C ALA A 206 -21.19 13.42 -13.62
N ARG A 207 -21.32 12.86 -14.85
CA ARG A 207 -20.70 11.60 -15.23
C ARG A 207 -19.44 11.89 -16.04
N ILE A 208 -18.32 11.35 -15.57
CA ILE A 208 -17.01 11.50 -16.21
C ILE A 208 -16.52 10.09 -16.54
N SER A 209 -16.30 9.80 -17.82
CA SER A 209 -15.60 8.57 -18.22
C SER A 209 -14.10 8.79 -18.27
N PHE A 210 -13.34 7.72 -18.04
CA PHE A 210 -11.90 7.72 -18.22
C PHE A 210 -11.45 6.41 -18.87
N VAL A 211 -10.51 6.49 -19.78
CA VAL A 211 -9.98 5.34 -20.51
C VAL A 211 -8.51 5.57 -20.85
N GLY A 212 -7.71 4.52 -20.83
CA GLY A 212 -6.31 4.64 -21.26
C GLY A 212 -5.41 3.53 -20.78
N LYS A 213 -4.12 3.81 -20.88
CA LYS A 213 -3.05 2.89 -20.49
C LYS A 213 -2.02 3.61 -19.62
N ALA A 214 -1.45 2.87 -18.69
CA ALA A 214 -0.32 3.32 -17.89
C ALA A 214 0.71 2.18 -17.83
N SER A 215 2.00 2.53 -17.75
CA SER A 215 3.09 1.56 -17.60
C SER A 215 4.04 2.04 -16.51
N GLY A 216 4.63 1.11 -15.79
CA GLY A 216 5.55 1.41 -14.71
C GLY A 216 5.98 0.16 -13.96
N ILE A 217 6.43 0.36 -12.74
CA ILE A 217 6.97 -0.69 -11.88
C ILE A 217 6.19 -0.69 -10.57
N ASN A 218 5.79 -1.87 -10.11
CA ASN A 218 5.30 -2.12 -8.75
C ASN A 218 6.18 -3.19 -8.06
N GLU A 219 5.78 -3.66 -6.88
CA GLU A 219 6.53 -4.69 -6.14
C GLU A 219 6.73 -6.00 -6.94
N ASP A 220 5.80 -6.34 -7.83
CA ASP A 220 5.87 -7.56 -8.66
C ASP A 220 6.77 -7.38 -9.89
N GLY A 221 7.20 -6.14 -10.18
CA GLY A 221 8.05 -5.79 -11.30
C GLY A 221 7.38 -4.92 -12.36
N PRO A 222 7.89 -4.91 -13.60
CA PRO A 222 7.34 -4.12 -14.69
C PRO A 222 5.90 -4.51 -15.01
N ASN A 223 5.03 -3.52 -15.15
CA ASN A 223 3.61 -3.72 -15.30
C ASN A 223 2.99 -2.72 -16.29
N GLN A 224 2.01 -3.17 -17.07
CA GLN A 224 1.18 -2.33 -17.90
C GLN A 224 -0.28 -2.47 -17.47
N GLN A 225 -0.92 -1.33 -17.23
CA GLN A 225 -2.32 -1.24 -16.84
C GLN A 225 -3.16 -0.70 -17.99
N ILE A 226 -4.31 -1.33 -18.23
CA ILE A 226 -5.35 -0.84 -19.14
C ILE A 226 -6.54 -0.50 -18.27
N LEU A 227 -7.02 0.74 -18.35
CA LEU A 227 -8.08 1.27 -17.52
C LEU A 227 -9.27 1.66 -18.38
N ASP A 228 -10.48 1.32 -17.91
CA ASP A 228 -11.76 1.73 -18.49
C ASP A 228 -12.76 1.92 -17.35
N GLY A 229 -13.27 3.13 -17.16
CA GLY A 229 -14.12 3.42 -16.03
C GLY A 229 -14.90 4.71 -16.12
N TYR A 230 -15.65 4.98 -15.07
CA TYR A 230 -16.41 6.23 -14.94
C TYR A 230 -16.55 6.65 -13.49
N ILE A 231 -16.78 7.93 -13.30
CA ILE A 231 -16.98 8.59 -12.03
C ILE A 231 -18.32 9.30 -12.03
N PHE A 232 -19.02 9.27 -10.91
CA PHE A 232 -20.08 10.23 -10.59
C PHE A 232 -19.54 11.27 -9.62
N PHE A 233 -19.66 12.54 -10.00
CA PHE A 233 -19.26 13.68 -9.20
C PHE A 233 -20.51 14.48 -8.81
N ASP A 234 -20.70 14.65 -7.49
CA ASP A 234 -21.76 15.49 -6.94
C ASP A 234 -21.32 16.95 -7.07
N CYS A 235 -22.02 17.73 -7.91
CA CYS A 235 -21.67 19.13 -8.18
C CYS A 235 -22.01 20.07 -7.02
N GLU A 236 -22.88 19.67 -6.10
CA GLU A 236 -23.29 20.48 -4.96
C GLU A 236 -22.29 20.34 -3.82
N THR A 237 -21.97 19.10 -3.43
CA THR A 237 -20.97 18.82 -2.39
C THR A 237 -19.54 18.90 -2.90
N ARG A 238 -19.37 18.91 -4.23
CA ARG A 238 -18.08 18.98 -4.93
C ARG A 238 -17.13 17.83 -4.58
N HIS A 239 -17.67 16.62 -4.55
CA HIS A 239 -16.90 15.42 -4.28
C HIS A 239 -17.27 14.26 -5.23
N LEU A 240 -16.30 13.38 -5.46
CA LEU A 240 -16.55 12.07 -6.05
C LEU A 240 -17.57 11.33 -5.15
N SER A 241 -18.69 10.88 -5.72
CA SER A 241 -19.68 10.06 -5.02
C SER A 241 -19.59 8.58 -5.36
N PHE A 242 -19.16 8.27 -6.58
CA PHE A 242 -18.99 6.89 -7.04
C PHE A 242 -17.90 6.80 -8.10
N LEU A 243 -17.13 5.70 -8.08
CA LEU A 243 -16.19 5.32 -9.13
C LEU A 243 -16.39 3.86 -9.48
N TYR A 244 -16.39 3.55 -10.77
CA TYR A 244 -16.28 2.21 -11.32
C TYR A 244 -15.06 2.14 -12.23
N LEU A 245 -14.25 1.12 -12.03
CA LEU A 245 -13.07 0.83 -12.86
C LEU A 245 -13.11 -0.65 -13.27
N LYS A 246 -12.95 -0.89 -14.57
CA LYS A 246 -12.52 -2.17 -15.13
C LYS A 246 -11.05 -2.05 -15.51
N GLY A 247 -10.21 -2.88 -14.94
CA GLY A 247 -8.76 -2.85 -15.13
C GLY A 247 -8.24 -4.16 -15.70
N THR A 248 -7.17 -4.07 -16.48
CA THR A 248 -6.35 -5.21 -16.89
C THR A 248 -4.90 -4.90 -16.56
N SER A 249 -4.28 -5.74 -15.75
CA SER A 249 -2.85 -5.70 -15.42
C SER A 249 -2.12 -6.76 -16.24
N ILE A 250 -1.09 -6.35 -16.98
CA ILE A 250 -0.20 -7.19 -17.76
C ILE A 250 1.16 -7.16 -17.08
N LEU A 251 1.50 -8.26 -16.39
CA LEU A 251 2.76 -8.42 -15.69
C LEU A 251 3.85 -8.79 -16.69
N LYS A 252 5.03 -8.17 -16.56
CA LYS A 252 6.17 -8.40 -17.45
C LYS A 252 7.38 -8.88 -16.67
N ASN A 253 8.19 -9.70 -17.28
CA ASN A 253 9.49 -10.05 -16.72
C ASN A 253 10.53 -8.95 -17.04
N LYS A 254 11.77 -9.13 -16.58
CA LYS A 254 12.87 -8.16 -16.79
C LYS A 254 13.22 -7.94 -18.26
N GLU A 255 12.91 -8.92 -19.14
CA GLU A 255 13.10 -8.84 -20.58
C GLU A 255 11.90 -8.20 -21.31
N GLY A 256 10.89 -7.73 -20.57
CA GLY A 256 9.69 -7.10 -21.12
C GLY A 256 8.63 -8.06 -21.70
N LYS A 257 8.81 -9.38 -21.52
CA LYS A 257 7.83 -10.40 -21.97
C LYS A 257 6.68 -10.50 -20.98
N ASP A 258 5.47 -10.72 -21.48
CA ASP A 258 4.29 -10.94 -20.69
C ASP A 258 4.38 -12.27 -19.92
N VAL A 259 4.28 -12.20 -18.60
CA VAL A 259 4.33 -13.36 -17.69
C VAL A 259 3.05 -13.52 -16.88
N GLY A 260 2.10 -12.62 -17.02
CA GLY A 260 0.82 -12.73 -16.36
C GLY A 260 -0.20 -11.72 -16.87
N ARG A 261 -1.47 -12.05 -16.66
CA ARG A 261 -2.60 -11.17 -16.96
C ARG A 261 -3.65 -11.32 -15.88
N ILE A 262 -4.01 -10.20 -15.27
CA ILE A 262 -5.05 -10.12 -14.24
C ILE A 262 -6.09 -9.11 -14.70
N GLU A 263 -7.34 -9.50 -14.68
CA GLU A 263 -8.48 -8.64 -14.97
C GLU A 263 -9.26 -8.41 -13.69
N GLY A 264 -9.74 -7.20 -13.49
CA GLY A 264 -10.47 -6.85 -12.29
C GLY A 264 -11.52 -5.79 -12.49
N ARG A 265 -12.39 -5.71 -11.49
CA ARG A 265 -13.37 -4.63 -11.30
C ARG A 265 -13.15 -4.04 -9.93
N TYR A 266 -13.21 -2.73 -9.86
CA TYR A 266 -13.08 -1.98 -8.63
C TYR A 266 -14.17 -0.92 -8.56
N THR A 267 -14.76 -0.76 -7.39
CA THR A 267 -15.75 0.29 -7.14
C THR A 267 -15.45 1.02 -5.85
N ILE A 268 -15.70 2.33 -5.84
CA ILE A 268 -15.77 3.18 -4.66
C ILE A 268 -17.16 3.80 -4.60
N SER A 269 -17.81 3.74 -3.45
CA SER A 269 -18.94 4.59 -3.10
C SER A 269 -18.51 5.50 -1.95
N ARG A 270 -18.75 6.81 -2.08
CA ARG A 270 -18.37 7.80 -1.07
C ARG A 270 -19.52 8.74 -0.76
N GLU A 271 -19.87 8.83 0.51
CA GLU A 271 -20.92 9.69 1.06
C GLU A 271 -20.30 10.67 2.04
N MET A 272 -20.68 11.96 1.95
CA MET A 272 -20.25 12.96 2.91
C MET A 272 -21.04 12.80 4.21
N LEU A 273 -20.33 12.76 5.33
CA LEU A 273 -20.88 12.75 6.68
C LEU A 273 -20.77 14.14 7.31
N PRO A 274 -21.50 14.41 8.40
CA PRO A 274 -21.30 15.63 9.18
C PRO A 274 -19.83 15.79 9.60
N ALA A 275 -19.29 16.99 9.39
CA ALA A 275 -17.91 17.30 9.77
C ALA A 275 -17.74 17.27 11.30
N VAL A 276 -16.54 16.95 11.75
CA VAL A 276 -16.18 16.89 13.17
C VAL A 276 -15.13 17.95 13.51
N GLN A 277 -15.19 18.45 14.74
CA GLN A 277 -14.10 19.27 15.26
C GLN A 277 -12.94 18.37 15.67
N LEU A 278 -11.76 18.63 15.11
CA LEU A 278 -10.57 17.82 15.38
C LEU A 278 -9.85 18.32 16.64
N ASP A 279 -9.44 17.36 17.48
CA ASP A 279 -8.37 17.59 18.45
C ASP A 279 -7.02 17.26 17.75
N THR A 280 -6.30 18.29 17.36
CA THR A 280 -5.08 18.19 16.54
C THR A 280 -3.82 17.82 17.33
N LYS A 281 -3.95 17.09 18.44
CA LYS A 281 -2.78 16.71 19.23
C LYS A 281 -1.86 15.73 18.49
N SER A 282 -0.58 15.74 18.85
CA SER A 282 0.54 14.98 18.31
C SER A 282 0.41 13.45 18.30
N ILE A 283 -0.69 12.90 18.84
CA ILE A 283 -0.95 11.44 18.89
C ILE A 283 -1.08 10.78 17.52
N TYR A 284 -1.27 11.59 16.48
CA TYR A 284 -1.42 11.11 15.11
C TYR A 284 -0.13 11.13 14.29
N GLU A 285 1.04 11.29 14.92
CA GLU A 285 2.32 11.23 14.21
C GLU A 285 2.89 9.80 14.22
N PRO A 286 3.49 9.35 13.08
CA PRO A 286 4.15 8.07 13.04
C PRO A 286 5.46 8.13 13.84
N ASP A 287 5.70 7.10 14.66
CA ASP A 287 6.93 6.90 15.40
C ASP A 287 7.44 5.45 15.30
N ALA A 288 8.60 5.19 15.86
CA ALA A 288 9.16 3.85 15.88
C ALA A 288 8.28 2.83 16.62
N ASN A 289 7.36 3.25 17.49
CA ASN A 289 6.51 2.36 18.26
C ASN A 289 5.22 2.01 17.51
N ASN A 290 4.52 2.99 16.95
CA ASN A 290 3.24 2.78 16.26
C ASN A 290 3.40 2.29 14.81
N THR A 291 4.61 2.37 14.24
CA THR A 291 4.90 1.85 12.89
C THR A 291 5.51 0.44 12.88
N ARG A 292 5.81 -0.17 14.01
CA ARG A 292 6.25 -1.58 14.09
C ARG A 292 5.19 -2.51 13.55
N LEU A 293 5.65 -3.68 13.10
CA LEU A 293 4.78 -4.79 12.75
C LEU A 293 4.77 -5.83 13.85
N LEU A 294 3.65 -6.51 14.01
CA LEU A 294 3.50 -7.68 14.85
C LEU A 294 3.69 -8.94 13.98
N PHE A 295 4.61 -9.80 14.39
CA PHE A 295 4.62 -11.19 13.94
C PHE A 295 3.82 -12.02 14.93
N GLU A 296 2.76 -12.63 14.45
CA GLU A 296 1.93 -13.58 15.16
C GLU A 296 1.45 -14.63 14.18
N SER A 297 1.68 -15.89 14.46
CA SER A 297 1.27 -16.99 13.59
C SER A 297 0.71 -18.12 14.45
N ARG A 298 -0.28 -18.82 13.90
CA ARG A 298 -0.81 -20.06 14.53
C ARG A 298 0.19 -21.21 14.49
N GLU A 299 1.16 -21.14 13.59
CA GLU A 299 2.18 -22.16 13.41
C GLU A 299 3.32 -22.02 14.41
N THR A 300 3.58 -20.79 14.89
CA THR A 300 4.67 -20.52 15.85
C THR A 300 4.14 -20.42 17.27
N SER A 301 4.97 -20.82 18.22
CA SER A 301 4.67 -20.74 19.65
C SER A 301 5.21 -19.47 20.32
N PHE A 302 5.42 -18.41 19.53
CA PHE A 302 5.88 -17.10 19.99
C PHE A 302 5.47 -15.99 19.02
N SER A 303 5.44 -14.77 19.53
CA SER A 303 5.19 -13.54 18.79
C SER A 303 6.28 -12.52 19.07
N PHE A 304 6.46 -11.54 18.20
CA PHE A 304 7.39 -10.43 18.39
C PHE A 304 7.03 -9.23 17.52
N HIS A 305 7.58 -8.06 17.84
CA HIS A 305 7.48 -6.87 17.02
C HIS A 305 8.74 -6.71 16.17
N TYR A 306 8.60 -6.14 14.96
CA TYR A 306 9.74 -5.91 14.07
C TYR A 306 9.54 -4.65 13.21
N PRO A 307 10.62 -3.99 12.76
CA PRO A 307 10.53 -2.82 11.87
C PRO A 307 10.00 -3.19 10.49
N ARG A 308 9.38 -2.25 9.80
CA ARG A 308 8.77 -2.46 8.46
C ARG A 308 9.77 -2.73 7.34
N ASN A 309 11.03 -2.43 7.53
CA ASN A 309 12.11 -2.72 6.59
C ASN A 309 12.61 -4.17 6.66
N TRP A 310 12.05 -4.98 7.55
CA TRP A 310 12.26 -6.41 7.64
C TRP A 310 11.09 -7.19 7.04
N ARG A 311 11.38 -8.36 6.47
CA ARG A 311 10.40 -9.30 5.92
C ARG A 311 10.55 -10.65 6.60
N VAL A 312 9.46 -11.24 7.07
CA VAL A 312 9.44 -12.65 7.48
C VAL A 312 9.39 -13.49 6.21
N THR A 313 10.45 -14.27 5.97
CA THR A 313 10.63 -15.06 4.74
C THR A 313 10.33 -16.54 4.95
N SER A 314 10.48 -17.04 6.18
CA SER A 314 10.03 -18.39 6.52
C SER A 314 9.63 -18.48 7.99
N GLN A 315 8.80 -19.46 8.30
CA GLN A 315 8.36 -19.77 9.65
C GLN A 315 8.12 -21.26 9.83
N SER A 316 8.30 -21.73 11.06
CA SER A 316 7.95 -23.08 11.51
C SER A 316 7.49 -23.02 12.96
N ASP A 317 7.19 -24.15 13.57
CA ASP A 317 6.74 -24.25 14.97
C ASP A 317 7.64 -23.53 15.98
N SER A 318 8.95 -23.59 15.78
CA SER A 318 9.96 -23.06 16.70
C SER A 318 10.86 -22.00 16.08
N GLN A 319 10.68 -21.63 14.83
CA GLN A 319 11.60 -20.72 14.12
C GLN A 319 10.86 -19.68 13.28
N ALA A 320 11.48 -18.50 13.19
CA ALA A 320 11.12 -17.47 12.22
C ALA A 320 12.39 -16.89 11.60
N THR A 321 12.40 -16.74 10.27
CA THR A 321 13.49 -16.09 9.53
C THR A 321 13.02 -14.75 9.01
N LEU A 322 13.83 -13.72 9.20
CA LEU A 322 13.57 -12.38 8.69
C LEU A 322 14.75 -11.92 7.82
N ASP A 323 14.45 -11.26 6.72
CA ASP A 323 15.44 -10.61 5.87
C ASP A 323 15.14 -9.11 5.77
N GLN A 324 16.16 -8.27 5.87
CA GLN A 324 16.08 -6.84 5.63
C GLN A 324 16.52 -6.48 4.22
N SER A 325 17.53 -7.21 3.74
CA SER A 325 18.11 -7.07 2.40
C SER A 325 18.85 -8.37 2.08
N LYS A 326 19.45 -8.44 0.90
CA LYS A 326 20.33 -9.59 0.54
C LYS A 326 21.53 -9.76 1.48
N GLU A 327 21.89 -8.72 2.24
CA GLU A 327 23.09 -8.67 3.10
C GLU A 327 22.77 -8.82 4.59
N ALA A 328 21.50 -8.69 5.01
CA ALA A 328 21.12 -8.78 6.41
C ALA A 328 19.99 -9.77 6.59
N GLY A 329 20.18 -10.72 7.50
CA GLY A 329 19.19 -11.74 7.85
C GLY A 329 19.21 -12.03 9.35
N LEU A 330 18.08 -12.45 9.89
CA LEU A 330 17.86 -12.82 11.28
C LEU A 330 17.10 -14.14 11.38
N LEU A 331 17.63 -15.10 12.10
CA LEU A 331 16.96 -16.31 12.50
C LEU A 331 16.60 -16.23 13.99
N ILE A 332 15.36 -16.41 14.33
CA ILE A 332 14.86 -16.53 15.70
C ILE A 332 14.47 -17.99 15.92
N THR A 333 14.95 -18.60 16.99
CA THR A 333 14.62 -19.97 17.35
C THR A 333 14.13 -20.03 18.80
N LYS A 334 12.98 -20.64 19.03
CA LYS A 334 12.56 -21.07 20.36
C LYS A 334 13.20 -22.41 20.66
N GLU A 335 14.11 -22.42 21.63
CA GLU A 335 14.88 -23.59 21.98
C GLU A 335 14.12 -24.51 22.95
N LYS A 336 14.42 -25.80 22.88
CA LYS A 336 13.97 -26.74 23.91
C LYS A 336 14.70 -26.43 25.25
N PRO A 337 13.98 -26.41 26.36
CA PRO A 337 14.61 -26.03 27.67
C PRO A 337 15.85 -26.82 28.05
N SER A 338 15.96 -28.08 27.59
CA SER A 338 17.10 -28.97 27.89
C SER A 338 18.29 -28.75 26.96
N ARG A 339 18.20 -27.97 25.89
CA ARG A 339 19.26 -27.85 24.88
C ARG A 339 20.44 -27.02 25.37
N TYR A 340 20.17 -25.89 26.01
CA TYR A 340 21.20 -25.00 26.53
C TYR A 340 20.93 -24.61 27.97
N THR A 341 21.93 -24.77 28.84
CA THR A 341 21.87 -24.33 30.24
C THR A 341 22.48 -22.95 30.44
N SER A 342 23.25 -22.44 29.49
CA SER A 342 23.92 -21.12 29.55
C SER A 342 24.11 -20.52 28.16
N SER A 343 24.30 -19.21 28.08
CA SER A 343 24.65 -18.51 26.85
C SER A 343 26.05 -18.92 26.34
N ALA A 344 26.92 -19.36 27.25
CA ALA A 344 28.23 -19.90 26.89
C ALA A 344 28.11 -21.18 26.05
N MET A 345 27.19 -22.09 26.37
CA MET A 345 26.93 -23.28 25.53
C MET A 345 26.46 -22.94 24.14
N TYR A 346 25.58 -21.97 24.02
CA TYR A 346 25.12 -21.49 22.70
C TYR A 346 26.26 -20.85 21.90
N ARG A 347 27.10 -20.05 22.57
CA ARG A 347 28.31 -19.47 21.97
C ARG A 347 29.26 -20.53 21.43
N ASP A 348 29.49 -21.58 22.20
CA ASP A 348 30.40 -22.67 21.83
C ASP A 348 29.86 -23.44 20.60
N GLU A 349 28.54 -23.70 20.55
CA GLU A 349 27.92 -24.31 19.39
C GLU A 349 27.98 -23.39 18.14
N ALA A 350 27.68 -22.09 18.29
CA ALA A 350 27.82 -21.12 17.23
C ALA A 350 29.27 -21.00 16.73
N LEU A 351 30.25 -21.08 17.63
CA LEU A 351 31.68 -21.10 17.27
C LEU A 351 32.06 -22.35 16.48
N ALA A 352 31.55 -23.52 16.89
CA ALA A 352 31.76 -24.76 16.16
C ALA A 352 31.17 -24.69 14.75
N PHE A 353 29.97 -24.07 14.56
CA PHE A 353 29.37 -23.82 13.29
C PHE A 353 30.23 -22.90 12.41
N VAL A 354 30.69 -21.76 12.92
CA VAL A 354 31.55 -20.80 12.17
C VAL A 354 32.82 -21.49 11.70
N ARG A 355 33.47 -22.32 12.56
CA ARG A 355 34.65 -23.12 12.18
C ARG A 355 34.36 -24.17 11.11
N LYS A 356 33.24 -24.87 11.21
CA LYS A 356 32.80 -25.85 10.23
C LYS A 356 32.55 -25.22 8.84
N GLN A 357 32.07 -23.99 8.82
CA GLN A 357 31.86 -23.21 7.58
C GLN A 357 33.17 -22.54 7.09
N GLN A 358 34.32 -22.84 7.70
CA GLN A 358 35.64 -22.28 7.34
C GLN A 358 35.68 -20.74 7.33
N MET A 359 34.84 -20.09 8.14
CA MET A 359 34.85 -18.64 8.31
C MET A 359 36.05 -18.21 9.14
N ARG A 360 36.82 -17.23 8.66
CA ARG A 360 37.92 -16.66 9.43
C ARG A 360 37.39 -15.62 10.40
N ILE A 361 37.58 -15.86 11.70
CA ILE A 361 37.22 -14.91 12.78
C ILE A 361 38.30 -13.87 12.90
N GLU A 362 37.96 -12.60 12.76
CA GLU A 362 38.86 -11.44 12.91
C GLU A 362 38.72 -10.81 14.29
N ASN A 363 37.51 -10.77 14.86
CA ASN A 363 37.24 -10.19 16.18
C ASN A 363 36.12 -10.94 16.89
N GLN A 364 36.16 -10.93 18.24
CA GLN A 364 35.17 -11.57 19.10
C GLN A 364 34.85 -10.68 20.30
N SER A 365 33.54 -10.52 20.60
CA SER A 365 33.14 -9.91 21.89
C SER A 365 33.04 -10.95 22.99
N ALA A 366 33.06 -10.48 24.23
CA ALA A 366 32.58 -11.26 25.39
C ALA A 366 31.04 -11.42 25.28
N ILE A 367 30.49 -12.32 26.13
CA ILE A 367 29.05 -12.35 26.39
C ILE A 367 28.74 -11.20 27.33
N GLU A 368 27.81 -10.33 26.92
CA GLU A 368 27.42 -9.13 27.63
C GLU A 368 25.91 -9.12 27.88
N PRO A 369 25.44 -8.75 29.08
CA PRO A 369 24.04 -8.53 29.34
C PRO A 369 23.53 -7.30 28.58
N VAL A 370 22.27 -7.32 28.15
CA VAL A 370 21.60 -6.16 27.59
C VAL A 370 20.98 -5.35 28.71
N ASN A 371 21.44 -4.10 28.87
CA ASN A 371 20.91 -3.20 29.89
C ASN A 371 19.40 -2.99 29.71
N GLY A 372 18.64 -3.05 30.82
CA GLY A 372 17.21 -2.84 30.82
C GLY A 372 16.35 -4.05 30.42
N THR A 373 16.96 -5.19 30.06
CA THR A 373 16.24 -6.43 29.72
C THR A 373 16.80 -7.63 30.46
N PRO A 374 16.24 -7.95 31.61
CA PRO A 374 16.69 -9.14 32.39
C PRO A 374 16.59 -10.42 31.54
N GLY A 375 17.63 -11.23 31.58
CA GLY A 375 17.70 -12.50 30.85
C GLY A 375 18.06 -12.41 29.38
N LEU A 376 18.33 -11.22 28.87
CA LEU A 376 18.82 -11.01 27.48
C LEU A 376 20.35 -10.77 27.55
N GLU A 377 21.09 -11.61 26.85
CA GLU A 377 22.55 -11.54 26.70
C GLU A 377 22.89 -11.56 25.20
N PHE A 378 24.01 -10.95 24.83
CA PHE A 378 24.48 -10.96 23.45
C PHE A 378 25.99 -11.16 23.37
N PHE A 379 26.43 -11.62 22.18
CA PHE A 379 27.84 -11.65 21.76
C PHE A 379 27.92 -11.49 20.25
N SER A 380 29.07 -11.10 19.73
CA SER A 380 29.26 -10.86 18.32
C SER A 380 30.62 -11.25 17.79
N TRP A 381 30.71 -11.53 16.51
CA TRP A 381 31.95 -11.81 15.81
C TRP A 381 32.03 -11.05 14.52
N ASP A 382 33.22 -10.50 14.22
CA ASP A 382 33.56 -10.05 12.89
C ASP A 382 34.25 -11.22 12.16
N VAL A 383 33.72 -11.63 11.02
CA VAL A 383 34.20 -12.80 10.27
C VAL A 383 34.44 -12.44 8.82
N GLN A 384 35.33 -13.18 8.16
CA GLN A 384 35.53 -13.13 6.74
C GLN A 384 34.98 -14.40 6.07
N ILE A 385 34.09 -14.21 5.09
CA ILE A 385 33.47 -15.29 4.32
C ILE A 385 33.72 -15.00 2.85
N GLU A 386 34.40 -15.88 2.12
CA GLU A 386 34.72 -15.71 0.68
C GLU A 386 35.27 -14.32 0.35
N GLY A 387 36.16 -13.79 1.20
CA GLY A 387 36.78 -12.47 1.03
C GLY A 387 35.92 -11.28 1.49
N ARG A 388 34.68 -11.49 1.89
CA ARG A 388 33.79 -10.43 2.39
C ARG A 388 33.79 -10.38 3.91
N ARG A 389 33.87 -9.16 4.45
CA ARG A 389 33.73 -8.95 5.91
C ARG A 389 32.27 -8.91 6.29
N MET A 390 31.90 -9.75 7.24
CA MET A 390 30.56 -9.85 7.79
C MET A 390 30.57 -9.70 9.28
N HIS A 391 29.50 -9.14 9.83
CA HIS A 391 29.25 -9.09 11.27
C HIS A 391 28.19 -10.11 11.63
N LEU A 392 28.51 -11.01 12.55
CA LEU A 392 27.59 -11.99 13.13
C LEU A 392 27.21 -11.51 14.52
N LEU A 393 25.92 -11.41 14.80
CA LEU A 393 25.41 -10.96 16.08
C LEU A 393 24.42 -11.99 16.62
N TYR A 394 24.65 -12.42 17.85
CA TYR A 394 23.88 -13.46 18.52
C TYR A 394 23.28 -12.92 19.80
N PHE A 395 22.01 -13.29 20.05
CA PHE A 395 21.34 -13.01 21.31
C PHE A 395 20.81 -14.31 21.92
N VAL A 396 20.79 -14.36 23.23
CA VAL A 396 20.14 -15.40 24.00
C VAL A 396 19.20 -14.74 24.99
N TYR A 397 17.92 -15.02 24.84
CA TYR A 397 16.89 -14.45 25.70
C TYR A 397 16.18 -15.53 26.49
N ARG A 398 16.20 -15.39 27.80
CA ARG A 398 15.53 -16.29 28.76
C ARG A 398 14.40 -15.56 29.44
N THR A 399 13.20 -16.12 29.34
CA THR A 399 12.00 -15.56 29.96
C THR A 399 11.13 -16.70 30.51
N GLY A 400 11.06 -16.79 31.85
CA GLY A 400 10.43 -17.93 32.53
C GLY A 400 11.10 -19.25 32.15
N GLN A 401 10.31 -20.22 31.68
CA GLN A 401 10.81 -21.52 31.21
C GLN A 401 11.19 -21.52 29.71
N ASN A 402 11.05 -20.41 29.02
CA ASN A 402 11.33 -20.33 27.57
C ASN A 402 12.73 -19.76 27.34
N MET A 403 13.39 -20.25 26.32
CA MET A 403 14.64 -19.74 25.82
C MET A 403 14.53 -19.49 24.32
N PHE A 404 15.01 -18.33 23.89
CA PHE A 404 15.09 -17.94 22.48
C PHE A 404 16.54 -17.63 22.12
N THR A 405 16.95 -18.09 20.95
CA THR A 405 18.22 -17.71 20.35
C THR A 405 17.95 -16.90 19.09
N LEU A 406 18.73 -15.84 18.90
CA LEU A 406 18.67 -15.00 17.71
C LEU A 406 20.05 -15.01 17.09
N ALA A 407 20.14 -15.41 15.83
CA ALA A 407 21.35 -15.39 15.05
C ALA A 407 21.18 -14.48 13.85
N SER A 408 22.04 -13.48 13.71
CA SER A 408 21.98 -12.57 12.58
C SER A 408 23.30 -12.40 11.86
N ARG A 409 23.24 -12.01 10.60
CA ARG A 409 24.38 -11.64 9.79
C ARG A 409 24.10 -10.31 9.07
N CYS A 410 25.12 -9.48 8.94
CA CYS A 410 25.05 -8.28 8.10
C CYS A 410 26.44 -7.88 7.60
N SER A 411 26.46 -6.92 6.65
CA SER A 411 27.70 -6.24 6.28
C SER A 411 28.23 -5.39 7.45
N GLN A 412 29.53 -5.08 7.45
CA GLN A 412 30.13 -4.20 8.47
C GLN A 412 29.51 -2.81 8.50
N GLU A 413 29.07 -2.31 7.34
CA GLU A 413 28.48 -0.96 7.18
C GLU A 413 27.11 -0.86 7.88
N SER A 414 26.34 -1.95 7.89
CA SER A 414 24.99 -2.01 8.48
C SER A 414 24.96 -2.31 9.98
N LYS A 415 26.11 -2.56 10.60
CA LYS A 415 26.26 -3.10 11.97
C LYS A 415 25.47 -2.34 13.06
N LEU A 416 25.56 -1.00 13.07
CA LEU A 416 24.95 -0.19 14.13
C LEU A 416 23.42 -0.19 14.09
N ASN A 417 22.85 0.00 12.92
CA ASN A 417 21.40 0.02 12.73
C ASN A 417 20.78 -1.36 13.00
N LEU A 418 21.46 -2.41 12.55
CA LEU A 418 21.02 -3.78 12.73
C LEU A 418 20.96 -4.17 14.22
N ARG A 419 21.95 -3.80 15.02
CA ARG A 419 21.96 -4.08 16.46
C ARG A 419 20.74 -3.50 17.15
N SER A 420 20.37 -2.25 16.83
CA SER A 420 19.20 -1.60 17.40
C SER A 420 17.89 -2.34 17.03
N ASP A 421 17.74 -2.72 15.75
CA ASP A 421 16.57 -3.45 15.28
C ASP A 421 16.44 -4.82 15.97
N ILE A 422 17.53 -5.59 16.06
CA ILE A 422 17.50 -6.92 16.68
C ILE A 422 17.27 -6.83 18.19
N MET A 423 17.84 -5.85 18.87
CA MET A 423 17.55 -5.61 20.29
C MET A 423 16.05 -5.32 20.50
N MET A 424 15.46 -4.50 19.66
CA MET A 424 14.02 -4.19 19.72
C MET A 424 13.19 -5.45 19.47
N ILE A 425 13.55 -6.27 18.47
CA ILE A 425 12.88 -7.55 18.20
C ILE A 425 13.01 -8.47 19.44
N ALA A 426 14.21 -8.68 19.93
CA ALA A 426 14.48 -9.56 21.08
C ALA A 426 13.68 -9.16 22.33
N ASN A 427 13.64 -7.85 22.64
CA ASN A 427 12.91 -7.31 23.78
C ASN A 427 11.39 -7.50 23.68
N SER A 428 10.87 -7.69 22.47
CA SER A 428 9.43 -7.83 22.22
C SER A 428 8.96 -9.28 22.13
N ILE A 429 9.87 -10.26 22.18
CA ILE A 429 9.51 -11.69 22.06
C ILE A 429 8.64 -12.11 23.26
N LYS A 430 7.49 -12.69 22.92
CA LYS A 430 6.57 -13.27 23.89
C LYS A 430 6.25 -14.70 23.50
N PRO A 431 6.35 -15.68 24.44
CA PRO A 431 5.81 -17.01 24.20
C PRO A 431 4.30 -16.90 24.04
N THR A 432 3.74 -17.62 23.08
CA THR A 432 2.28 -17.75 22.87
C THR A 432 1.89 -19.20 23.12
N GLU A 433 0.72 -19.39 23.72
CA GLU A 433 0.13 -20.73 23.80
C GLU A 433 -0.44 -21.08 22.42
N LYS A 434 -0.21 -22.31 21.96
CA LYS A 434 -0.89 -22.77 20.75
C LYS A 434 -2.39 -22.78 21.06
N SER A 435 -3.16 -22.02 20.32
CA SER A 435 -4.61 -22.19 20.33
C SER A 435 -4.93 -23.61 19.81
N SER A 436 -5.39 -24.44 20.74
CA SER A 436 -5.84 -25.81 20.49
C SER A 436 -6.98 -25.87 19.46
#